data_eba5cf67ec687f9fe6426a303566b043
#
_entry.id   eba5cf67ec687f9fe6426a303566b043
#
_cell.length_a   1.000
_cell.length_b   1.000
_cell.length_c   1.000
_cell.angle_alpha   90.00
_cell.angle_beta   90.00
_cell.angle_gamma   90.00
#
_symmetry.space_group_name_H-M   'P 1'
#
loop_
_entity.id
_entity.type
_entity.pdbx_description
1 polymer ?
#
loop_
_entity_poly.entity_id
_entity_poly.type
_entity_poly.pdbx_seq_one_letter_code
_entity_poly.pdbx_strand_id
1 'polypeptide(L)'
;MSEKEQATVSAANPGTLYLAFELGQQKWVLGFTVGLGQPPRKRTVAAGDLIVLEHEIALAKKRFGLLPTARVLSCYEAGRDGFWLHRYLRAQSIENLVVDSSSIEVNRRAKRAKTDRLDVGKLVTMLARYDGGEKKVWSVVRVPSVEAEDARHLHRELMALKRDRTRHINRIKGLLAGQGVRLKVGADLVSQLDQVRLWDATRLPPGVRARVEREFAGWQFVHQNVLELEAERAELLRTSSEPSVELVRRLLRLCGIGDNSAWLYVMEFFSWREFRNRRQVAAWRAWPRRLTIAVTNRATRASAKRATVRSAAWRSRSRGAGFGINPTAS
;
A
#
# COMPACT_ATOMS: atom_id res chain seq x y z
N MET A 1 21.20 -59.18 -32.68
CA MET A 1 20.51 -57.98 -32.22
C MET A 1 21.17 -57.58 -30.93
N SER A 2 21.75 -56.39 -30.93
CA SER A 2 22.85 -55.98 -30.07
C SER A 2 22.34 -55.47 -28.72
N GLU A 3 23.02 -55.88 -27.63
CA GLU A 3 22.85 -55.47 -26.24
C GLU A 3 23.14 -53.94 -25.98
N LYS A 4 23.10 -53.13 -27.02
CA LYS A 4 23.44 -51.70 -26.92
C LYS A 4 22.24 -50.73 -26.79
N GLU A 5 21.00 -51.24 -26.76
CA GLU A 5 19.79 -50.41 -26.66
C GLU A 5 19.14 -50.32 -25.26
N GLN A 6 19.75 -50.94 -24.24
CA GLN A 6 19.20 -50.94 -22.87
C GLN A 6 19.88 -50.02 -21.86
N ALA A 7 20.75 -49.13 -22.28
CA ALA A 7 21.45 -48.26 -21.33
C ALA A 7 21.21 -46.77 -21.66
N THR A 8 20.07 -46.21 -21.25
CA THR A 8 19.94 -44.80 -20.79
C THR A 8 18.49 -44.51 -20.37
N VAL A 9 17.92 -45.28 -19.48
CA VAL A 9 16.97 -44.70 -18.55
C VAL A 9 17.81 -44.02 -17.49
N SER A 10 18.24 -42.78 -17.79
CA SER A 10 18.85 -41.91 -16.81
C SER A 10 17.89 -41.79 -15.66
N ALA A 11 18.32 -42.22 -14.47
CA ALA A 11 17.55 -42.11 -13.23
C ALA A 11 17.09 -40.67 -13.09
N ALA A 12 15.79 -40.42 -13.32
CA ALA A 12 15.25 -39.07 -13.28
C ALA A 12 15.43 -38.53 -11.86
N ASN A 13 16.11 -37.41 -11.76
CA ASN A 13 16.44 -36.75 -10.48
C ASN A 13 15.14 -36.28 -9.78
N PRO A 14 14.87 -36.71 -8.51
CA PRO A 14 13.73 -36.21 -7.73
C PRO A 14 13.87 -34.75 -7.27
N GLY A 15 14.79 -34.00 -7.86
CA GLY A 15 15.12 -32.63 -7.47
C GLY A 15 13.95 -31.64 -7.48
N THR A 16 14.20 -30.45 -6.98
CA THR A 16 13.23 -29.33 -6.95
C THR A 16 13.44 -28.40 -8.13
N LEU A 17 12.36 -28.07 -8.87
CA LEU A 17 12.36 -26.98 -9.82
C LEU A 17 12.03 -25.67 -9.09
N TYR A 18 12.96 -24.73 -9.11
CA TYR A 18 12.73 -23.38 -8.61
C TYR A 18 12.24 -22.49 -9.74
N LEU A 19 11.19 -21.71 -9.47
CA LEU A 19 10.54 -20.80 -10.40
C LEU A 19 10.34 -19.43 -9.77
N ALA A 20 10.83 -18.37 -10.39
CA ALA A 20 10.51 -17.01 -9.99
C ALA A 20 9.76 -16.28 -11.09
N PHE A 21 8.89 -15.35 -10.68
CA PHE A 21 8.12 -14.52 -11.58
C PHE A 21 8.51 -13.06 -11.42
N GLU A 22 8.73 -12.36 -12.54
CA GLU A 22 8.62 -10.92 -12.62
C GLU A 22 7.29 -10.60 -13.32
N LEU A 23 6.32 -10.09 -12.56
CA LEU A 23 4.95 -9.86 -13.02
C LEU A 23 4.83 -8.48 -13.65
N GLY A 24 4.79 -8.42 -14.98
CA GLY A 24 4.49 -7.23 -15.74
C GLY A 24 3.02 -7.17 -16.16
N GLN A 25 2.56 -6.01 -16.59
CA GLN A 25 1.17 -5.82 -17.01
C GLN A 25 0.79 -6.57 -18.29
N GLN A 26 1.72 -6.67 -19.24
CA GLN A 26 1.49 -7.33 -20.53
C GLN A 26 2.23 -8.66 -20.65
N LYS A 27 3.34 -8.80 -19.93
CA LYS A 27 4.23 -9.95 -20.04
C LYS A 27 4.75 -10.32 -18.66
N TRP A 28 4.88 -11.62 -18.41
CA TRP A 28 5.59 -12.16 -17.27
C TRP A 28 6.93 -12.71 -17.72
N VAL A 29 7.97 -12.46 -16.93
CA VAL A 29 9.26 -13.11 -17.11
C VAL A 29 9.41 -14.20 -16.05
N LEU A 30 9.65 -15.42 -16.52
CA LEU A 30 9.81 -16.62 -15.72
C LEU A 30 11.30 -16.93 -15.61
N GLY A 31 11.79 -17.22 -14.42
CA GLY A 31 13.16 -17.68 -14.18
C GLY A 31 13.14 -19.08 -13.59
N PHE A 32 13.83 -20.03 -14.22
CA PHE A 32 13.89 -21.43 -13.80
C PHE A 32 15.31 -21.83 -13.42
N THR A 33 15.47 -22.59 -12.33
CA THR A 33 16.72 -23.27 -11.96
C THR A 33 16.43 -24.53 -11.15
N VAL A 34 17.42 -25.42 -11.06
CA VAL A 34 17.37 -26.60 -10.17
C VAL A 34 18.31 -26.47 -8.98
N GLY A 35 18.98 -25.34 -8.83
CA GLY A 35 19.88 -25.08 -7.71
C GLY A 35 20.88 -23.97 -7.98
N LEU A 36 21.83 -23.83 -7.05
CA LEU A 36 22.90 -22.85 -7.14
C LEU A 36 24.00 -23.35 -8.11
N GLY A 37 24.73 -22.41 -8.72
CA GLY A 37 25.84 -22.71 -9.61
C GLY A 37 25.49 -22.88 -11.09
N GLN A 38 24.20 -22.86 -11.44
CA GLN A 38 23.76 -22.88 -12.84
C GLN A 38 23.08 -21.57 -13.21
N PRO A 39 23.31 -21.03 -14.42
CA PRO A 39 22.62 -19.83 -14.88
C PRO A 39 21.12 -20.11 -15.03
N PRO A 40 20.24 -19.25 -14.46
CA PRO A 40 18.80 -19.43 -14.58
C PRO A 40 18.31 -19.35 -16.02
N ARG A 41 17.46 -20.26 -16.43
CA ARG A 41 16.76 -20.17 -17.71
C ARG A 41 15.64 -19.14 -17.59
N LYS A 42 15.61 -18.18 -18.52
CA LYS A 42 14.55 -17.19 -18.59
C LYS A 42 13.58 -17.48 -19.73
N ARG A 43 12.30 -17.22 -19.48
CA ARG A 43 11.22 -17.30 -20.47
C ARG A 43 10.30 -16.10 -20.29
N THR A 44 9.73 -15.64 -21.38
CA THR A 44 8.72 -14.57 -21.35
C THR A 44 7.43 -15.12 -21.92
N VAL A 45 6.35 -14.96 -21.16
CA VAL A 45 5.00 -15.37 -21.53
C VAL A 45 4.04 -14.18 -21.47
N ALA A 46 2.89 -14.27 -22.12
CA ALA A 46 1.86 -13.25 -21.96
C ALA A 46 1.36 -13.24 -20.50
N ALA A 47 1.04 -12.06 -19.98
CA ALA A 47 0.55 -11.92 -18.63
C ALA A 47 -0.82 -12.62 -18.48
N GLY A 48 -0.95 -13.50 -17.49
CA GLY A 48 -2.19 -14.25 -17.24
C GLY A 48 -2.41 -15.49 -18.11
N ASP A 49 -1.50 -15.81 -19.03
CA ASP A 49 -1.59 -17.04 -19.83
C ASP A 49 -1.14 -18.25 -19.01
N LEU A 50 -2.10 -18.86 -18.33
CA LEU A 50 -1.87 -19.97 -17.43
C LEU A 50 -1.56 -21.27 -18.17
N ILE A 51 -2.10 -21.45 -19.38
CA ILE A 51 -1.85 -22.65 -20.20
C ILE A 51 -0.38 -22.67 -20.63
N VAL A 52 0.09 -21.52 -21.14
CA VAL A 52 1.51 -21.38 -21.53
C VAL A 52 2.42 -21.49 -20.31
N LEU A 53 2.02 -20.97 -19.15
CA LEU A 53 2.76 -21.10 -17.90
C LEU A 53 2.96 -22.59 -17.52
N GLU A 54 1.90 -23.39 -17.52
CA GLU A 54 1.97 -24.82 -17.21
C GLU A 54 2.87 -25.58 -18.21
N HIS A 55 2.73 -25.23 -19.50
CA HIS A 55 3.57 -25.79 -20.54
C HIS A 55 5.07 -25.48 -20.32
N GLU A 56 5.40 -24.23 -20.00
CA GLU A 56 6.79 -23.83 -19.72
C GLU A 56 7.37 -24.52 -18.47
N ILE A 57 6.54 -24.77 -17.45
CA ILE A 57 6.94 -25.53 -16.26
C ILE A 57 7.26 -26.99 -16.66
N ALA A 58 6.42 -27.63 -17.50
CA ALA A 58 6.66 -28.98 -17.98
C ALA A 58 7.92 -29.06 -18.85
N LEU A 59 8.11 -28.10 -19.75
CA LEU A 59 9.34 -27.99 -20.57
C LEU A 59 10.59 -27.77 -19.72
N ALA A 60 10.48 -26.99 -18.65
CA ALA A 60 11.61 -26.76 -17.73
C ALA A 60 11.96 -28.05 -16.98
N LYS A 61 10.97 -28.80 -16.46
CA LYS A 61 11.20 -30.11 -15.83
C LYS A 61 11.93 -31.07 -16.80
N LYS A 62 11.41 -31.22 -18.03
CA LYS A 62 12.04 -32.07 -19.05
C LYS A 62 13.49 -31.65 -19.34
N ARG A 63 13.73 -30.34 -19.52
CA ARG A 63 15.06 -29.83 -19.83
C ARG A 63 16.08 -30.06 -18.72
N PHE A 64 15.66 -29.97 -17.46
CA PHE A 64 16.53 -30.20 -16.31
C PHE A 64 16.59 -31.67 -15.87
N GLY A 65 15.99 -32.58 -16.64
CA GLY A 65 16.00 -34.01 -16.33
C GLY A 65 15.20 -34.40 -15.08
N LEU A 66 14.21 -33.58 -14.70
CA LEU A 66 13.36 -33.84 -13.56
C LEU A 66 12.16 -34.73 -13.90
N LEU A 67 11.67 -35.49 -12.92
CA LEU A 67 10.41 -36.20 -13.05
C LEU A 67 9.23 -35.23 -13.27
N PRO A 68 8.18 -35.59 -14.00
CA PRO A 68 6.95 -34.80 -14.10
C PRO A 68 6.35 -34.45 -12.73
N THR A 69 6.47 -35.35 -11.76
CA THR A 69 6.01 -35.21 -10.37
C THR A 69 6.97 -34.43 -9.47
N ALA A 70 8.14 -34.02 -9.98
CA ALA A 70 9.13 -33.30 -9.19
C ALA A 70 8.52 -32.04 -8.55
N ARG A 71 8.93 -31.76 -7.31
CA ARG A 71 8.54 -30.59 -6.54
C ARG A 71 8.79 -29.31 -7.33
N VAL A 72 7.83 -28.39 -7.34
CA VAL A 72 8.01 -27.03 -7.84
C VAL A 72 7.84 -26.05 -6.70
N LEU A 73 8.89 -25.28 -6.45
CA LEU A 73 8.84 -24.16 -5.50
C LEU A 73 8.95 -22.86 -6.28
N SER A 74 8.00 -21.97 -6.08
CA SER A 74 7.90 -20.71 -6.81
C SER A 74 7.88 -19.49 -5.91
N CYS A 75 8.21 -18.31 -6.46
CA CYS A 75 8.05 -17.03 -5.77
C CYS A 75 7.78 -15.89 -6.74
N TYR A 76 7.13 -14.84 -6.21
CA TYR A 76 7.03 -13.53 -6.85
C TYR A 76 7.01 -12.42 -5.80
N GLU A 77 7.31 -11.19 -6.22
CA GLU A 77 7.25 -10.03 -5.35
C GLU A 77 5.80 -9.59 -5.09
N ALA A 78 5.47 -9.31 -3.83
CA ALA A 78 4.19 -8.71 -3.46
C ALA A 78 4.03 -7.35 -4.16
N GLY A 79 2.96 -7.19 -4.91
CA GLY A 79 2.73 -6.00 -5.71
C GLY A 79 1.28 -5.81 -6.11
N ARG A 80 1.09 -5.15 -7.25
CA ARG A 80 -0.23 -4.80 -7.80
C ARG A 80 -1.09 -6.01 -8.11
N ASP A 81 -0.49 -7.12 -8.52
CA ASP A 81 -1.21 -8.31 -9.00
C ASP A 81 -1.89 -9.11 -7.86
N GLY A 82 -1.68 -8.70 -6.60
CA GLY A 82 -2.33 -9.30 -5.44
C GLY A 82 -1.91 -10.76 -5.18
N PHE A 83 -2.87 -11.59 -4.78
CA PHE A 83 -2.60 -12.96 -4.33
C PHE A 83 -3.28 -14.04 -5.17
N TRP A 84 -3.97 -13.69 -6.24
CA TRP A 84 -4.69 -14.66 -7.06
C TRP A 84 -3.75 -15.71 -7.70
N LEU A 85 -2.58 -15.29 -8.18
CA LEU A 85 -1.58 -16.19 -8.75
C LEU A 85 -1.03 -17.17 -7.71
N HIS A 86 -0.81 -16.72 -6.47
CA HIS A 86 -0.44 -17.61 -5.36
C HIS A 86 -1.49 -18.71 -5.15
N ARG A 87 -2.78 -18.34 -5.11
CA ARG A 87 -3.88 -19.27 -4.93
C ARG A 87 -3.96 -20.27 -6.08
N TYR A 88 -3.83 -19.78 -7.31
CA TYR A 88 -3.78 -20.64 -8.50
C TYR A 88 -2.62 -21.66 -8.42
N LEU A 89 -1.39 -21.21 -8.18
CA LEU A 89 -0.23 -22.09 -8.08
C LEU A 89 -0.40 -23.13 -6.96
N ARG A 90 -0.93 -22.73 -5.82
CA ARG A 90 -1.24 -23.67 -4.73
C ARG A 90 -2.30 -24.70 -5.11
N ALA A 91 -3.32 -24.32 -5.88
CA ALA A 91 -4.31 -25.25 -6.41
C ALA A 91 -3.70 -26.25 -7.41
N GLN A 92 -2.66 -25.86 -8.14
CA GLN A 92 -1.88 -26.75 -9.02
C GLN A 92 -0.77 -27.53 -8.28
N SER A 93 -0.83 -27.62 -6.95
CA SER A 93 0.17 -28.30 -6.12
C SER A 93 1.59 -27.73 -6.27
N ILE A 94 1.71 -26.49 -6.71
CA ILE A 94 2.96 -25.73 -6.77
C ILE A 94 3.11 -24.94 -5.47
N GLU A 95 4.19 -25.20 -4.73
CA GLU A 95 4.52 -24.36 -3.57
C GLU A 95 4.87 -22.95 -4.04
N ASN A 96 4.27 -21.93 -3.41
CA ASN A 96 4.51 -20.55 -3.79
C ASN A 96 4.73 -19.66 -2.58
N LEU A 97 5.73 -18.78 -2.67
CA LEU A 97 6.06 -17.76 -1.69
C LEU A 97 5.81 -16.37 -2.30
N VAL A 98 5.02 -15.57 -1.63
CA VAL A 98 4.91 -14.13 -1.96
C VAL A 98 5.92 -13.38 -1.11
N VAL A 99 6.82 -12.65 -1.75
CA VAL A 99 7.98 -12.03 -1.12
C VAL A 99 7.74 -10.52 -0.91
N ASP A 100 8.08 -10.00 0.27
CA ASP A 100 8.06 -8.56 0.51
C ASP A 100 9.22 -7.89 -0.21
N SER A 101 8.92 -7.12 -1.26
CA SER A 101 9.90 -6.40 -2.08
C SER A 101 10.82 -5.48 -1.27
N SER A 102 10.32 -4.91 -0.15
CA SER A 102 11.11 -4.04 0.72
C SER A 102 12.15 -4.78 1.57
N SER A 103 11.99 -6.10 1.73
CA SER A 103 12.84 -6.95 2.55
C SER A 103 13.93 -7.67 1.76
N ILE A 104 13.87 -7.63 0.44
CA ILE A 104 14.80 -8.33 -0.45
C ILE A 104 16.22 -7.76 -0.24
N GLU A 105 17.19 -8.67 -0.10
CA GLU A 105 18.60 -8.31 0.04
C GLU A 105 19.11 -7.59 -1.21
N VAL A 106 19.38 -6.29 -1.10
CA VAL A 106 19.95 -5.48 -2.18
C VAL A 106 21.42 -5.26 -1.92
N ASN A 107 22.26 -5.56 -2.91
CA ASN A 107 23.69 -5.26 -2.83
C ASN A 107 23.90 -3.74 -2.81
N ARG A 108 24.16 -3.18 -1.62
CA ARG A 108 24.29 -1.73 -1.39
C ARG A 108 25.46 -1.08 -2.17
N ARG A 109 26.40 -1.86 -2.69
CA ARG A 109 27.53 -1.35 -3.48
C ARG A 109 27.16 -1.00 -4.92
N ALA A 110 26.04 -1.50 -5.45
CA ALA A 110 25.53 -1.24 -6.81
C ALA A 110 24.60 -0.01 -6.91
N LYS A 111 24.62 0.91 -5.97
CA LYS A 111 23.67 2.04 -5.82
C LYS A 111 23.63 3.08 -6.95
N ARG A 112 24.33 2.91 -8.05
CA ARG A 112 24.39 3.94 -9.14
C ARG A 112 23.52 3.69 -10.36
N ALA A 113 22.81 2.58 -10.45
CA ALA A 113 21.90 2.34 -11.57
C ALA A 113 20.44 2.49 -11.09
N LYS A 114 19.73 3.48 -11.63
CA LYS A 114 18.33 3.85 -11.36
C LYS A 114 17.31 2.81 -11.85
N THR A 115 17.72 1.60 -12.18
CA THR A 115 16.94 0.51 -12.78
C THR A 115 17.29 -0.86 -12.18
N ASP A 116 17.57 -0.93 -10.88
CA ASP A 116 17.62 -2.23 -10.21
C ASP A 116 16.19 -2.77 -9.97
N ARG A 117 15.47 -3.04 -11.07
CA ARG A 117 14.49 -4.11 -11.04
C ARG A 117 15.26 -5.38 -10.74
N LEU A 118 14.89 -6.05 -9.65
CA LEU A 118 15.47 -7.36 -9.35
C LEU A 118 15.22 -8.25 -10.57
N ASP A 119 16.28 -8.59 -11.29
CA ASP A 119 16.18 -9.51 -12.40
C ASP A 119 15.63 -10.85 -11.89
N VAL A 120 14.67 -11.42 -12.59
CA VAL A 120 14.06 -12.72 -12.28
C VAL A 120 15.12 -13.81 -12.01
N GLY A 121 16.29 -13.71 -12.63
CA GLY A 121 17.41 -14.59 -12.37
C GLY A 121 17.96 -14.49 -10.95
N LYS A 122 18.08 -13.28 -10.41
CA LYS A 122 18.47 -13.07 -9.02
C LYS A 122 17.38 -13.59 -8.07
N LEU A 123 16.12 -13.33 -8.39
CA LEU A 123 15.00 -13.74 -7.58
C LEU A 123 14.91 -15.26 -7.44
N VAL A 124 15.11 -16.03 -8.55
CA VAL A 124 15.09 -17.49 -8.50
C VAL A 124 16.33 -18.07 -7.77
N THR A 125 17.49 -17.43 -7.89
CA THR A 125 18.68 -17.82 -7.12
C THR A 125 18.45 -17.60 -5.61
N MET A 126 17.83 -16.48 -5.23
CA MET A 126 17.48 -16.20 -3.83
C MET A 126 16.43 -17.20 -3.29
N LEU A 127 15.51 -17.66 -4.15
CA LEU A 127 14.55 -18.70 -3.80
C LEU A 127 15.26 -20.00 -3.44
N ALA A 128 16.24 -20.44 -4.24
CA ALA A 128 17.04 -21.62 -3.97
C ALA A 128 17.85 -21.48 -2.67
N ARG A 129 18.45 -20.30 -2.40
CA ARG A 129 19.12 -19.99 -1.12
C ARG A 129 18.16 -20.07 0.06
N TYR A 130 16.95 -19.50 -0.09
CA TYR A 130 15.92 -19.52 0.95
C TYR A 130 15.48 -20.95 1.29
N ASP A 131 15.26 -21.80 0.29
CA ASP A 131 14.92 -23.20 0.47
C ASP A 131 16.08 -23.99 1.12
N GLY A 132 17.31 -23.67 0.74
CA GLY A 132 18.55 -24.21 1.34
C GLY A 132 18.85 -23.74 2.76
N GLY A 133 17.95 -22.93 3.39
CA GLY A 133 18.07 -22.55 4.80
C GLY A 133 18.41 -21.09 5.08
N GLU A 134 18.79 -20.29 4.09
CA GLU A 134 19.10 -18.88 4.25
C GLU A 134 17.84 -18.00 4.41
N LYS A 135 17.11 -18.14 5.51
CA LYS A 135 15.82 -17.47 5.73
C LYS A 135 15.87 -15.94 5.80
N LYS A 136 17.09 -15.36 5.86
CA LYS A 136 17.29 -13.89 5.93
C LYS A 136 17.34 -13.19 4.59
N VAL A 137 17.34 -13.89 3.47
CA VAL A 137 17.38 -13.29 2.12
C VAL A 137 16.18 -12.38 1.85
N TRP A 138 15.03 -12.68 2.43
CA TRP A 138 13.79 -11.89 2.38
C TRP A 138 12.80 -12.25 3.47
N SER A 139 11.72 -11.47 3.55
CA SER A 139 10.54 -11.81 4.36
C SER A 139 9.43 -12.33 3.44
N VAL A 140 8.80 -13.44 3.84
CA VAL A 140 7.64 -13.98 3.13
C VAL A 140 6.38 -13.30 3.65
N VAL A 141 5.54 -12.83 2.73
CA VAL A 141 4.25 -12.23 3.05
C VAL A 141 3.25 -13.34 3.37
N ARG A 142 2.57 -13.24 4.49
CA ARG A 142 1.41 -14.09 4.76
C ARG A 142 0.29 -13.69 3.81
N VAL A 143 -0.22 -14.64 3.03
CA VAL A 143 -1.33 -14.41 2.12
C VAL A 143 -2.64 -14.47 2.92
N PRO A 144 -3.49 -13.43 2.86
CA PRO A 144 -4.80 -13.45 3.51
C PRO A 144 -5.75 -14.43 2.80
N SER A 145 -6.82 -14.83 3.49
CA SER A 145 -7.94 -15.51 2.82
C SER A 145 -8.64 -14.56 1.83
N VAL A 146 -9.50 -15.10 0.95
CA VAL A 146 -10.26 -14.29 -0.02
C VAL A 146 -11.17 -13.31 0.74
N GLU A 147 -11.83 -13.79 1.78
CA GLU A 147 -12.75 -13.00 2.62
C GLU A 147 -12.01 -11.88 3.36
N ALA A 148 -10.82 -12.19 3.92
CA ALA A 148 -10.00 -11.17 4.59
C ALA A 148 -9.42 -10.15 3.60
N GLU A 149 -9.22 -10.52 2.32
CA GLU A 149 -8.82 -9.61 1.26
C GLU A 149 -9.98 -8.71 0.85
N ASP A 150 -11.16 -9.28 0.68
CA ASP A 150 -12.39 -8.57 0.33
C ASP A 150 -12.78 -7.56 1.40
N ALA A 151 -12.82 -7.96 2.66
CA ALA A 151 -13.17 -7.08 3.77
C ALA A 151 -12.31 -5.79 3.87
N ARG A 152 -11.15 -5.74 3.22
CA ARG A 152 -10.30 -4.54 3.18
C ARG A 152 -10.77 -3.50 2.17
N HIS A 153 -11.55 -3.92 1.16
CA HIS A 153 -11.92 -3.02 0.05
C HIS A 153 -12.74 -1.83 0.54
N LEU A 154 -13.76 -2.05 1.36
CA LEU A 154 -14.60 -0.98 1.93
C LEU A 154 -13.76 0.10 2.62
N HIS A 155 -12.80 -0.30 3.47
CA HIS A 155 -11.95 0.66 4.16
C HIS A 155 -11.02 1.39 3.20
N ARG A 156 -10.41 0.68 2.24
CA ARG A 156 -9.47 1.24 1.26
C ARG A 156 -10.15 2.22 0.33
N GLU A 157 -11.34 1.89 -0.15
CA GLU A 157 -12.16 2.74 -1.00
C GLU A 157 -12.55 4.02 -0.27
N LEU A 158 -13.10 3.92 0.94
CA LEU A 158 -13.44 5.08 1.75
C LEU A 158 -12.24 6.01 1.97
N MET A 159 -11.07 5.44 2.24
CA MET A 159 -9.85 6.24 2.43
C MET A 159 -9.34 6.86 1.11
N ALA A 160 -9.58 6.24 -0.03
CA ALA A 160 -9.29 6.83 -1.34
C ALA A 160 -10.22 8.00 -1.65
N LEU A 161 -11.53 7.81 -1.50
CA LEU A 161 -12.54 8.85 -1.71
C LEU A 161 -12.36 10.04 -0.78
N LYS A 162 -12.02 9.85 0.49
CA LYS A 162 -11.68 10.96 1.42
C LYS A 162 -10.48 11.79 0.94
N ARG A 163 -9.50 11.15 0.31
CA ARG A 163 -8.36 11.86 -0.29
C ARG A 163 -8.79 12.64 -1.53
N ASP A 164 -9.62 12.06 -2.37
CA ASP A 164 -10.12 12.72 -3.59
C ASP A 164 -11.02 13.90 -3.23
N ARG A 165 -11.91 13.75 -2.24
CA ARG A 165 -12.68 14.87 -1.69
C ARG A 165 -11.78 16.03 -1.26
N THR A 166 -10.69 15.72 -0.57
CA THR A 166 -9.73 16.74 -0.14
C THR A 166 -8.99 17.38 -1.32
N ARG A 167 -8.70 16.62 -2.38
CA ARG A 167 -8.07 17.15 -3.61
C ARG A 167 -8.99 18.15 -4.31
N HIS A 168 -10.29 17.83 -4.47
CA HIS A 168 -11.26 18.76 -5.04
C HIS A 168 -11.35 20.06 -4.23
N ILE A 169 -11.47 19.95 -2.90
CA ILE A 169 -11.47 21.12 -2.01
C ILE A 169 -10.23 21.99 -2.20
N ASN A 170 -9.05 21.38 -2.26
CA ASN A 170 -7.80 22.11 -2.41
C ASN A 170 -7.68 22.78 -3.79
N ARG A 171 -8.16 22.14 -4.86
CA ARG A 171 -8.18 22.73 -6.21
C ARG A 171 -9.12 23.93 -6.27
N ILE A 172 -10.34 23.79 -5.73
CA ILE A 172 -11.29 24.92 -5.63
C ILE A 172 -10.68 26.08 -4.88
N LYS A 173 -10.13 25.82 -3.68
CA LYS A 173 -9.48 26.85 -2.87
C LYS A 173 -8.30 27.49 -3.59
N GLY A 174 -7.49 26.72 -4.33
CA GLY A 174 -6.37 27.24 -5.12
C GLY A 174 -6.82 28.15 -6.26
N LEU A 175 -7.86 27.76 -7.01
CA LEU A 175 -8.43 28.57 -8.09
C LEU A 175 -8.97 29.89 -7.56
N LEU A 176 -9.73 29.87 -6.47
CA LEU A 176 -10.30 31.07 -5.84
C LEU A 176 -9.22 31.96 -5.21
N ALA A 177 -8.22 31.36 -4.57
CA ALA A 177 -7.12 32.12 -3.98
C ALA A 177 -6.31 32.91 -5.01
N GLY A 178 -6.13 32.35 -6.23
CA GLY A 178 -5.50 33.06 -7.34
C GLY A 178 -6.28 34.27 -7.83
N GLN A 179 -7.56 34.43 -7.42
CA GLN A 179 -8.41 35.58 -7.68
C GLN A 179 -8.61 36.45 -6.43
N GLY A 180 -7.85 36.23 -5.36
CA GLY A 180 -8.01 36.96 -4.09
C GLY A 180 -9.23 36.52 -3.27
N VAL A 181 -9.96 35.48 -3.68
CA VAL A 181 -11.22 35.06 -3.05
C VAL A 181 -10.96 33.89 -2.09
N ARG A 182 -11.61 33.94 -0.91
CA ARG A 182 -11.52 32.87 0.11
C ARG A 182 -12.91 32.47 0.55
N LEU A 183 -13.37 31.27 0.06
CA LEU A 183 -14.65 30.67 0.41
C LEU A 183 -14.45 29.33 1.10
N LYS A 184 -15.45 28.95 1.90
CA LYS A 184 -15.56 27.60 2.42
C LYS A 184 -16.24 26.73 1.36
N VAL A 185 -15.66 25.58 1.05
CA VAL A 185 -16.29 24.62 0.14
C VAL A 185 -17.34 23.84 0.92
N GLY A 186 -18.60 24.03 0.56
CA GLY A 186 -19.78 23.41 1.15
C GLY A 186 -20.92 23.36 0.14
N ALA A 187 -22.09 22.86 0.53
CA ALA A 187 -23.24 22.69 -0.36
C ALA A 187 -23.69 24.00 -1.02
N ASP A 188 -23.44 25.11 -0.37
CA ASP A 188 -23.81 26.49 -0.76
C ASP A 188 -22.75 27.18 -1.63
N LEU A 189 -21.70 26.48 -2.07
CA LEU A 189 -20.60 27.09 -2.82
C LEU A 189 -21.07 27.83 -4.06
N VAL A 190 -21.98 27.24 -4.86
CA VAL A 190 -22.42 27.84 -6.12
C VAL A 190 -23.16 29.17 -5.88
N SER A 191 -24.04 29.23 -4.90
CA SER A 191 -24.72 30.46 -4.51
C SER A 191 -23.77 31.53 -3.95
N GLN A 192 -22.73 31.11 -3.24
CA GLN A 192 -21.68 32.03 -2.80
C GLN A 192 -20.90 32.60 -3.99
N LEU A 193 -20.61 31.80 -5.04
CA LEU A 193 -19.91 32.26 -6.25
C LEU A 193 -20.67 33.40 -6.98
N ASP A 194 -21.99 33.38 -6.95
CA ASP A 194 -22.82 34.44 -7.57
C ASP A 194 -22.65 35.81 -6.88
N GLN A 195 -22.35 35.76 -5.61
CA GLN A 195 -22.16 36.98 -4.77
C GLN A 195 -20.71 37.51 -4.79
N VAL A 196 -19.76 36.68 -5.28
CA VAL A 196 -18.34 37.07 -5.28
C VAL A 196 -18.11 38.28 -6.19
N ARG A 197 -17.38 39.27 -5.66
CA ARG A 197 -16.80 40.37 -6.40
C ARG A 197 -15.30 40.40 -6.16
N LEU A 198 -14.54 40.63 -7.20
CA LEU A 198 -13.09 40.81 -7.14
C LEU A 198 -12.71 42.19 -6.56
N TRP A 199 -11.44 42.45 -6.41
CA TRP A 199 -10.91 43.70 -5.90
C TRP A 199 -11.33 44.94 -6.72
N ASP A 200 -11.64 44.76 -8.00
CA ASP A 200 -12.11 45.77 -8.95
C ASP A 200 -13.64 45.79 -9.11
N ALA A 201 -14.38 45.16 -8.19
CA ALA A 201 -15.84 44.98 -8.21
C ALA A 201 -16.37 44.11 -9.36
N THR A 202 -15.53 43.51 -10.20
CA THR A 202 -15.95 42.62 -11.27
C THR A 202 -16.34 41.25 -10.73
N ARG A 203 -16.98 40.44 -11.56
CA ARG A 203 -17.29 39.02 -11.24
C ARG A 203 -16.08 38.11 -11.54
N LEU A 204 -16.08 36.91 -10.99
CA LEU A 204 -15.11 35.90 -11.35
C LEU A 204 -15.04 35.73 -12.88
N PRO A 205 -13.83 35.59 -13.48
CA PRO A 205 -13.66 35.31 -14.88
C PRO A 205 -14.42 34.01 -15.26
N PRO A 206 -15.15 33.97 -16.41
CA PRO A 206 -16.01 32.84 -16.76
C PRO A 206 -15.30 31.52 -16.80
N GLY A 207 -14.04 31.47 -17.26
CA GLY A 207 -13.23 30.25 -17.32
C GLY A 207 -12.85 29.74 -15.92
N VAL A 208 -12.54 30.63 -14.97
CA VAL A 208 -12.27 30.24 -13.58
C VAL A 208 -13.53 29.73 -12.92
N ARG A 209 -14.65 30.44 -13.09
CA ARG A 209 -15.96 30.04 -12.57
C ARG A 209 -16.34 28.65 -13.07
N ALA A 210 -16.35 28.42 -14.38
CA ALA A 210 -16.69 27.13 -14.97
C ALA A 210 -15.78 26.00 -14.48
N ARG A 211 -14.51 26.27 -14.23
CA ARG A 211 -13.59 25.30 -13.67
C ARG A 211 -13.89 24.99 -12.21
N VAL A 212 -14.20 25.99 -11.41
CA VAL A 212 -14.62 25.80 -10.00
C VAL A 212 -15.89 24.97 -9.92
N GLU A 213 -16.88 25.23 -10.78
CA GLU A 213 -18.14 24.48 -10.84
C GLU A 213 -17.92 23.01 -11.21
N ARG A 214 -17.04 22.70 -12.18
CA ARG A 214 -16.68 21.30 -12.51
C ARG A 214 -15.97 20.59 -11.35
N GLU A 215 -15.04 21.24 -10.69
CA GLU A 215 -14.38 20.65 -9.50
C GLU A 215 -15.37 20.47 -8.35
N PHE A 216 -16.36 21.36 -8.23
CA PHE A 216 -17.42 21.25 -7.23
C PHE A 216 -18.37 20.09 -7.51
N ALA A 217 -18.77 19.88 -8.76
CA ALA A 217 -19.56 18.71 -9.14
C ALA A 217 -18.83 17.41 -8.84
N GLY A 218 -17.52 17.34 -9.11
CA GLY A 218 -16.68 16.21 -8.71
C GLY A 218 -16.62 16.03 -7.19
N TRP A 219 -16.52 17.12 -6.44
CA TRP A 219 -16.56 17.10 -4.98
C TRP A 219 -17.91 16.56 -4.45
N GLN A 220 -19.02 17.00 -5.01
CA GLN A 220 -20.36 16.54 -4.61
C GLN A 220 -20.51 15.04 -4.80
N PHE A 221 -20.13 14.52 -5.97
CA PHE A 221 -20.17 13.08 -6.26
C PHE A 221 -19.32 12.27 -5.26
N VAL A 222 -18.07 12.67 -5.07
CA VAL A 222 -17.16 11.99 -4.13
C VAL A 222 -17.64 12.12 -2.68
N HIS A 223 -18.24 13.27 -2.33
CA HIS A 223 -18.74 13.49 -0.97
C HIS A 223 -19.93 12.58 -0.66
N GLN A 224 -20.83 12.39 -1.62
CA GLN A 224 -21.98 11.50 -1.48
C GLN A 224 -21.50 10.05 -1.28
N ASN A 225 -20.59 9.55 -2.09
CA ASN A 225 -20.02 8.21 -1.94
C ASN A 225 -19.31 8.03 -0.57
N VAL A 226 -18.64 9.06 -0.08
CA VAL A 226 -18.05 9.01 1.28
C VAL A 226 -19.11 8.83 2.35
N LEU A 227 -20.25 9.54 2.24
CA LEU A 227 -21.36 9.42 3.20
C LEU A 227 -21.98 8.02 3.17
N GLU A 228 -22.17 7.46 2.00
CA GLU A 228 -22.71 6.11 1.79
C GLU A 228 -21.81 5.05 2.42
N LEU A 229 -20.51 5.08 2.15
CA LEU A 229 -19.56 4.12 2.73
C LEU A 229 -19.35 4.33 4.24
N GLU A 230 -19.49 5.56 4.75
CA GLU A 230 -19.49 5.82 6.20
C GLU A 230 -20.75 5.23 6.86
N ALA A 231 -21.91 5.32 6.20
CA ALA A 231 -23.14 4.70 6.66
C ALA A 231 -23.07 3.17 6.63
N GLU A 232 -22.53 2.58 5.55
CA GLU A 232 -22.31 1.14 5.46
C GLU A 232 -21.39 0.64 6.59
N ARG A 233 -20.28 1.34 6.87
CA ARG A 233 -19.40 1.00 8.00
C ARG A 233 -20.11 1.11 9.35
N ALA A 234 -20.94 2.10 9.53
CA ALA A 234 -21.73 2.26 10.75
C ALA A 234 -22.74 1.11 10.92
N GLU A 235 -23.37 0.70 9.81
CA GLU A 235 -24.28 -0.45 9.80
C GLU A 235 -23.55 -1.76 10.15
N LEU A 236 -22.39 -2.02 9.55
CA LEU A 236 -21.56 -3.18 9.90
C LEU A 236 -21.16 -3.18 11.37
N LEU A 237 -20.82 -2.03 11.93
CA LEU A 237 -20.53 -1.92 13.37
C LEU A 237 -21.75 -2.23 14.25
N ARG A 238 -22.96 -2.04 13.76
CA ARG A 238 -24.19 -2.30 14.50
C ARG A 238 -24.65 -3.76 14.39
N THR A 239 -24.57 -4.34 13.18
CA THR A 239 -25.26 -5.60 12.84
C THR A 239 -24.34 -6.80 12.62
N SER A 240 -23.10 -6.58 12.15
CA SER A 240 -22.23 -7.68 11.75
C SER A 240 -21.69 -8.46 12.94
N SER A 241 -21.73 -9.79 12.84
CA SER A 241 -21.09 -10.72 13.79
C SER A 241 -19.70 -11.16 13.37
N GLU A 242 -19.16 -10.60 12.28
CA GLU A 242 -17.83 -10.93 11.77
C GLU A 242 -16.72 -10.67 12.81
N PRO A 243 -15.77 -11.62 13.02
CA PRO A 243 -14.71 -11.46 14.00
C PRO A 243 -13.85 -10.20 13.76
N SER A 244 -13.66 -9.81 12.51
CA SER A 244 -12.92 -8.60 12.13
C SER A 244 -13.64 -7.34 12.61
N VAL A 245 -14.98 -7.27 12.47
CA VAL A 245 -15.78 -6.13 12.94
C VAL A 245 -15.81 -6.07 14.46
N GLU A 246 -15.84 -7.22 15.13
CA GLU A 246 -15.75 -7.25 16.60
C GLU A 246 -14.39 -6.70 17.10
N LEU A 247 -13.30 -6.99 16.41
CA LEU A 247 -12.01 -6.37 16.71
C LEU A 247 -12.04 -4.85 16.52
N VAL A 248 -12.73 -4.35 15.49
CA VAL A 248 -12.92 -2.89 15.31
C VAL A 248 -13.67 -2.30 16.51
N ARG A 249 -14.78 -2.91 16.95
CA ARG A 249 -15.55 -2.46 18.15
C ARG A 249 -14.65 -2.40 19.39
N ARG A 250 -13.81 -3.42 19.61
CA ARG A 250 -12.87 -3.45 20.74
C ARG A 250 -11.86 -2.32 20.68
N LEU A 251 -11.30 -2.03 19.50
CA LEU A 251 -10.34 -0.93 19.32
C LEU A 251 -11.00 0.44 19.52
N LEU A 252 -12.25 0.61 19.15
CA LEU A 252 -13.00 1.86 19.36
C LEU A 252 -13.21 2.21 20.84
N ARG A 253 -13.11 1.24 21.74
CA ARG A 253 -13.15 1.49 23.20
C ARG A 253 -11.88 2.16 23.72
N LEU A 254 -10.81 2.15 22.95
CA LEU A 254 -9.53 2.73 23.37
C LEU A 254 -9.51 4.24 23.11
N CYS A 255 -9.16 5.02 24.13
CA CYS A 255 -9.02 6.46 23.99
C CYS A 255 -7.99 6.81 22.92
N GLY A 256 -8.35 7.73 22.03
CA GLY A 256 -7.49 8.19 20.93
C GLY A 256 -7.53 7.34 19.65
N ILE A 257 -8.25 6.22 19.62
CA ILE A 257 -8.50 5.44 18.41
C ILE A 257 -9.88 5.81 17.87
N GLY A 258 -9.93 6.50 16.73
CA GLY A 258 -11.17 6.78 16.01
C GLY A 258 -11.44 5.75 14.91
N ASP A 259 -12.63 5.85 14.29
CA ASP A 259 -13.13 4.89 13.29
C ASP A 259 -12.11 4.53 12.22
N ASN A 260 -11.54 5.54 11.55
CA ASN A 260 -10.59 5.29 10.46
C ASN A 260 -9.34 4.53 10.94
N SER A 261 -8.87 4.80 12.16
CA SER A 261 -7.71 4.11 12.72
C SER A 261 -8.05 2.68 13.14
N ALA A 262 -9.22 2.47 13.77
CA ALA A 262 -9.67 1.14 14.17
C ALA A 262 -9.85 0.22 12.96
N TRP A 263 -10.56 0.68 11.94
CA TRP A 263 -10.74 -0.07 10.69
C TRP A 263 -9.41 -0.35 9.99
N LEU A 264 -8.52 0.64 9.91
CA LEU A 264 -7.21 0.46 9.32
C LEU A 264 -6.39 -0.61 10.05
N TYR A 265 -6.33 -0.53 11.38
CA TYR A 265 -5.58 -1.49 12.18
C TYR A 265 -6.11 -2.91 12.05
N VAL A 266 -7.42 -3.08 12.07
CA VAL A 266 -8.01 -4.41 11.92
C VAL A 266 -7.80 -4.91 10.49
N MET A 267 -8.26 -4.19 9.49
CA MET A 267 -8.28 -4.68 8.12
C MET A 267 -6.88 -4.89 7.52
N GLU A 268 -5.92 -4.05 7.85
CA GLU A 268 -4.57 -4.18 7.31
C GLU A 268 -3.64 -5.05 8.16
N PHE A 269 -3.99 -5.30 9.45
CA PHE A 269 -3.09 -6.01 10.36
C PHE A 269 -3.73 -7.15 11.13
N PHE A 270 -4.73 -6.87 11.97
CA PHE A 270 -5.11 -7.80 13.02
C PHE A 270 -6.11 -8.87 12.57
N SER A 271 -6.85 -8.67 11.48
CA SER A 271 -7.86 -9.63 11.02
C SER A 271 -7.25 -10.89 10.37
N TRP A 272 -6.02 -10.83 9.85
CA TRP A 272 -5.43 -11.90 9.06
C TRP A 272 -3.96 -12.20 9.39
N ARG A 273 -3.34 -11.40 10.26
CA ARG A 273 -1.97 -11.62 10.74
C ARG A 273 -1.97 -12.09 12.18
N GLU A 274 -1.07 -12.98 12.51
CA GLU A 274 -0.82 -13.42 13.87
C GLU A 274 0.47 -12.79 14.39
N PHE A 275 0.37 -12.19 15.57
CA PHE A 275 1.51 -11.61 16.27
C PHE A 275 1.70 -12.33 17.61
N ARG A 276 2.88 -12.90 17.83
CA ARG A 276 3.20 -13.59 19.08
C ARG A 276 3.43 -12.63 20.24
N ASN A 277 3.83 -11.40 19.96
CA ASN A 277 4.08 -10.36 20.95
C ASN A 277 4.11 -8.96 20.34
N ARG A 278 4.07 -7.92 21.20
CA ARG A 278 4.12 -6.50 20.81
C ARG A 278 5.36 -6.11 20.01
N ARG A 279 6.51 -6.79 20.19
CA ARG A 279 7.73 -6.49 19.45
C ARG A 279 7.61 -6.85 17.97
N GLN A 280 6.87 -7.92 17.66
CA GLN A 280 6.58 -8.29 16.25
C GLN A 280 5.71 -7.25 15.56
N VAL A 281 4.72 -6.68 16.25
CA VAL A 281 3.92 -5.57 15.72
C VAL A 281 4.79 -4.36 15.44
N ALA A 282 5.68 -4.00 16.37
CA ALA A 282 6.57 -2.85 16.22
C ALA A 282 7.67 -3.06 15.17
N ALA A 283 8.16 -4.28 15.02
CA ALA A 283 9.22 -4.64 14.07
C ALA A 283 8.72 -4.70 12.62
N TRP A 284 7.40 -4.71 12.42
CA TRP A 284 6.83 -4.78 11.09
C TRP A 284 7.08 -3.47 10.32
N ARG A 285 8.10 -3.47 9.46
CA ARG A 285 8.59 -2.29 8.71
C ARG A 285 7.60 -1.77 7.65
N ALA A 286 6.58 -2.55 7.29
CA ALA A 286 5.52 -2.13 6.38
C ALA A 286 4.41 -1.33 7.06
N TRP A 287 4.55 -0.95 8.33
CA TRP A 287 3.71 0.06 8.95
C TRP A 287 3.70 1.29 8.04
N PRO A 288 2.54 1.66 7.47
CA PRO A 288 2.52 2.71 6.47
C PRO A 288 3.18 3.96 7.07
N ARG A 289 4.27 4.41 6.51
CA ARG A 289 4.95 5.68 6.90
C ARG A 289 3.97 6.86 7.01
N ARG A 290 2.82 6.74 6.33
CA ARG A 290 1.70 7.70 6.41
C ARG A 290 0.98 7.74 7.76
N LEU A 291 0.93 6.65 8.53
CA LEU A 291 0.37 6.66 9.89
C LEU A 291 1.28 7.40 10.87
N THR A 292 2.59 7.18 10.77
CA THR A 292 3.58 7.90 11.55
C THR A 292 3.51 9.42 11.26
N ILE A 293 3.34 9.82 9.98
CA ILE A 293 3.19 11.23 9.58
C ILE A 293 1.87 11.82 10.10
N ALA A 294 0.78 11.07 10.12
CA ALA A 294 -0.50 11.56 10.65
C ALA A 294 -0.47 11.75 12.18
N VAL A 295 0.17 10.84 12.90
CA VAL A 295 0.32 10.94 14.36
C VAL A 295 1.32 12.04 14.73
N THR A 296 2.47 12.14 14.06
CA THR A 296 3.46 13.21 14.30
C THR A 296 2.94 14.59 13.88
N ASN A 297 2.20 14.72 12.76
CA ASN A 297 1.60 15.99 12.38
C ASN A 297 0.49 16.46 13.33
N ARG A 298 -0.24 15.54 13.98
CA ARG A 298 -1.19 15.93 15.04
C ARG A 298 -0.47 16.33 16.33
N ALA A 299 0.56 15.60 16.73
CA ALA A 299 1.35 15.93 17.90
C ALA A 299 2.11 17.25 17.73
N THR A 300 2.74 17.49 16.56
CA THR A 300 3.42 18.74 16.23
C THR A 300 2.45 19.93 16.10
N ARG A 301 1.26 19.73 15.52
CA ARG A 301 0.23 20.79 15.48
C ARG A 301 -0.36 21.09 16.85
N ALA A 302 -0.52 20.09 17.71
CA ALA A 302 -0.97 20.30 19.09
C ALA A 302 0.10 21.00 19.95
N SER A 303 1.39 20.66 19.79
CA SER A 303 2.50 21.31 20.46
C SER A 303 2.74 22.74 19.94
N ALA A 304 2.61 22.97 18.62
CA ALA A 304 2.69 24.29 18.01
C ALA A 304 1.54 25.22 18.48
N LYS A 305 0.30 24.70 18.57
CA LYS A 305 -0.82 25.43 19.15
C LYS A 305 -0.59 25.79 20.64
N ARG A 306 -0.05 24.88 21.45
CA ARG A 306 0.29 25.15 22.85
C ARG A 306 1.44 26.17 22.99
N ALA A 307 2.43 26.13 22.10
CA ALA A 307 3.53 27.09 22.06
C ALA A 307 3.04 28.48 21.68
N THR A 308 2.13 28.59 20.69
CA THR A 308 1.55 29.90 20.26
C THR A 308 0.69 30.53 21.36
N VAL A 309 -0.11 29.70 22.07
CA VAL A 309 -0.93 30.15 23.19
C VAL A 309 -0.04 30.65 24.37
N ARG A 310 1.05 29.91 24.67
CA ARG A 310 2.03 30.32 25.70
C ARG A 310 2.76 31.59 25.34
N SER A 311 3.17 31.78 24.09
CA SER A 311 3.85 33.00 23.63
C SER A 311 2.91 34.22 23.57
N ALA A 312 1.62 34.04 23.33
CA ALA A 312 0.62 35.09 23.39
C ALA A 312 0.34 35.50 24.84
N ALA A 313 0.24 34.56 25.77
CA ALA A 313 0.05 34.84 27.20
C ALA A 313 1.28 35.46 27.85
N TRP A 314 2.50 35.18 27.34
CA TRP A 314 3.71 35.85 27.79
C TRP A 314 3.79 37.29 27.30
N ARG A 315 3.41 37.60 26.05
CA ARG A 315 3.36 38.97 25.49
C ARG A 315 2.30 39.85 26.13
N SER A 316 1.19 39.29 26.63
CA SER A 316 0.17 40.08 27.35
C SER A 316 0.63 40.45 28.76
N ARG A 317 1.43 39.64 29.44
CA ARG A 317 2.00 39.94 30.77
C ARG A 317 3.16 40.95 30.74
N SER A 318 3.95 40.96 29.64
CA SER A 318 5.07 41.92 29.51
C SER A 318 4.64 43.34 29.10
N ARG A 319 3.40 43.54 28.65
CA ARG A 319 2.86 44.90 28.39
C ARG A 319 2.20 45.55 29.58
N GLY A 320 2.04 44.87 30.72
CA GLY A 320 1.43 45.38 31.93
C GLY A 320 2.43 45.92 33.00
N ALA A 321 3.74 45.79 32.77
CA ALA A 321 4.77 46.30 33.67
C ALA A 321 5.33 47.63 33.08
N GLY A 322 4.56 48.67 33.14
CA GLY A 322 5.03 50.02 32.88
C GLY A 322 5.87 50.52 34.04
N PHE A 323 7.18 50.55 33.91
CA PHE A 323 8.05 51.31 34.80
C PHE A 323 7.85 52.78 34.49
N GLY A 324 7.16 53.48 35.41
CA GLY A 324 7.15 54.94 35.48
C GLY A 324 8.53 55.39 35.91
N ILE A 325 9.23 56.08 35.00
CA ILE A 325 10.42 56.88 35.35
C ILE A 325 9.92 58.29 35.48
N ASN A 326 10.00 58.84 36.69
CA ASN A 326 9.70 60.18 37.06
C ASN A 326 10.96 61.05 36.81
N PRO A 327 10.96 62.16 36.02
CA PRO A 327 12.07 63.08 35.90
C PRO A 327 11.77 64.31 36.74
N THR A 328 12.36 64.36 37.94
CA THR A 328 12.59 65.66 38.60
C THR A 328 13.95 65.59 39.27
N ALA A 329 14.86 66.47 38.84
CA ALA A 329 15.56 67.45 39.64
C ALA A 329 16.85 67.92 38.99
N SER A 330 16.94 69.24 38.81
CA SER A 330 18.08 70.21 38.75
C SER A 330 18.84 70.28 37.45
#